data_717fff3ac0892e9ee084af19b04d4632
#
_entry.id   717fff3ac0892e9ee084af19b04d4632
#
_cell.length_a   1.000
_cell.length_b   1.000
_cell.length_c   1.000
_cell.angle_alpha   90.00
_cell.angle_beta   90.00
_cell.angle_gamma   90.00
#
_symmetry.space_group_name_H-M   'P 1'
#
loop_
_entity.id
_entity.type
_entity.pdbx_description
1 polymer ?
#
loop_
_entity_poly.entity_id
_entity_poly.type
_entity_poly.pdbx_seq_one_letter_code
_entity_poly.pdbx_strand_id
1 'polypeptide(L)'
;SINGTQPGDYKAGDYYLVTNDIDFSGKNFIAWDCFSGQLTGNGNSLKGITATRTVAEADIDADAAIFGVIRINSGTVKDLKIEATLTSNGNRIGGMTGRNNGTLDGVYFVKGTLTGVKRVGGIAGENNSVIVNCAVLGGNISSSGENAGGITGGNTNAKAFVINCYSWMESLVSSGPNTG
;
A
#
# COMPACT_ATOMS: atom_id res chain seq x y z
N SER A 1 13.78 -15.86 0.51
CA SER A 1 14.29 -14.97 1.55
C SER A 1 14.09 -13.53 1.10
N ILE A 2 13.25 -12.78 1.81
CA ILE A 2 12.93 -11.38 1.50
C ILE A 2 14.04 -10.44 2.03
N ASN A 3 15.14 -10.96 2.52
CA ASN A 3 16.26 -10.20 3.02
C ASN A 3 17.19 -9.78 1.88
N GLY A 4 17.04 -8.56 1.40
CA GLY A 4 18.12 -7.83 0.73
C GLY A 4 18.32 -8.09 -0.76
N THR A 5 17.36 -8.65 -1.48
CA THR A 5 17.41 -8.65 -2.94
C THR A 5 16.93 -7.30 -3.48
N GLN A 6 17.69 -6.78 -4.41
CA GLN A 6 17.45 -5.48 -5.04
C GLN A 6 16.08 -5.44 -5.73
N PRO A 7 15.43 -4.28 -5.76
CA PRO A 7 14.20 -4.09 -6.52
C PRO A 7 14.45 -4.40 -8.00
N GLY A 8 13.75 -5.36 -8.56
CA GLY A 8 13.85 -5.70 -9.99
C GLY A 8 13.71 -7.17 -10.33
N ASP A 9 13.79 -8.06 -9.34
CA ASP A 9 13.79 -9.52 -9.59
C ASP A 9 12.40 -10.18 -9.43
N TYR A 10 11.35 -9.42 -9.15
CA TYR A 10 9.98 -9.97 -8.97
C TYR A 10 9.27 -10.07 -10.32
N LYS A 11 9.48 -11.18 -11.02
CA LYS A 11 8.98 -11.37 -12.39
C LYS A 11 7.56 -11.89 -12.43
N ALA A 12 6.89 -11.63 -13.54
CA ALA A 12 5.65 -12.30 -13.87
C ALA A 12 5.87 -13.84 -13.88
N GLY A 13 5.02 -14.56 -13.13
CA GLY A 13 5.13 -16.01 -12.97
C GLY A 13 5.87 -16.48 -11.71
N ASP A 14 6.60 -15.59 -11.03
CA ASP A 14 7.19 -15.95 -9.74
C ASP A 14 6.11 -16.09 -8.66
N TYR A 15 6.28 -17.06 -7.79
CA TYR A 15 5.37 -17.35 -6.70
C TYR A 15 6.07 -17.25 -5.35
N TYR A 16 5.51 -16.45 -4.46
CA TYR A 16 6.03 -16.21 -3.11
C TYR A 16 4.99 -16.58 -2.07
N LEU A 17 5.40 -17.33 -1.06
CA LEU A 17 4.56 -17.71 0.07
C LEU A 17 5.17 -17.19 1.37
N VAL A 18 4.38 -16.46 2.13
CA VAL A 18 4.73 -16.07 3.50
C VAL A 18 4.33 -17.21 4.43
N THR A 19 5.31 -17.92 4.98
CA THR A 19 5.07 -19.10 5.80
C THR A 19 4.89 -18.78 7.29
N ASN A 20 5.34 -17.61 7.74
CA ASN A 20 5.21 -17.13 9.11
C ASN A 20 5.08 -15.61 9.11
N ASP A 21 4.63 -15.04 10.21
CA ASP A 21 4.72 -13.61 10.43
C ASP A 21 6.17 -13.12 10.28
N ILE A 22 6.36 -11.97 9.64
CA ILE A 22 7.65 -11.32 9.45
C ILE A 22 7.64 -10.00 10.22
N ASP A 23 8.56 -9.86 11.18
CA ASP A 23 8.72 -8.65 11.97
C ASP A 23 9.90 -7.80 11.46
N PHE A 24 9.58 -6.58 11.04
CA PHE A 24 10.52 -5.57 10.58
C PHE A 24 10.88 -4.54 11.65
N SER A 25 10.44 -4.72 12.91
CA SER A 25 10.72 -3.78 13.99
C SER A 25 12.23 -3.56 14.15
N GLY A 26 12.65 -2.30 14.13
CA GLY A 26 14.07 -1.94 14.19
C GLY A 26 14.90 -2.28 12.96
N LYS A 27 14.26 -2.68 11.85
CA LYS A 27 14.93 -2.95 10.58
C LYS A 27 14.73 -1.80 9.60
N ASN A 28 15.72 -1.57 8.75
CA ASN A 28 15.57 -0.66 7.63
C ASN A 28 14.70 -1.35 6.57
N PHE A 29 13.46 -0.90 6.44
CA PHE A 29 12.54 -1.43 5.44
C PHE A 29 12.72 -0.69 4.12
N ILE A 30 12.93 -1.43 3.05
CA ILE A 30 13.01 -0.92 1.69
C ILE A 30 11.77 -1.43 0.94
N ALA A 31 10.92 -0.51 0.47
CA ALA A 31 9.74 -0.86 -0.31
C ALA A 31 10.13 -1.60 -1.60
N TRP A 32 9.35 -2.59 -1.96
CA TRP A 32 9.51 -3.27 -3.24
C TRP A 32 9.09 -2.33 -4.37
N ASP A 33 9.93 -2.18 -5.37
CA ASP A 33 9.72 -1.16 -6.40
C ASP A 33 8.54 -1.51 -7.32
N CYS A 34 8.67 -2.60 -8.07
CA CYS A 34 7.62 -3.14 -8.93
C CYS A 34 7.43 -4.62 -8.64
N PHE A 35 6.19 -5.03 -8.44
CA PHE A 35 5.85 -6.42 -8.19
C PHE A 35 4.90 -6.93 -9.26
N SER A 36 5.27 -7.98 -9.98
CA SER A 36 4.47 -8.59 -11.04
C SER A 36 4.22 -10.09 -10.84
N GLY A 37 4.71 -10.67 -9.73
CA GLY A 37 4.51 -12.07 -9.36
C GLY A 37 3.20 -12.34 -8.62
N GLN A 38 3.17 -13.45 -7.91
CA GLN A 38 2.09 -13.82 -7.00
C GLN A 38 2.64 -13.93 -5.58
N LEU A 39 2.11 -13.14 -4.66
CA LEU A 39 2.43 -13.16 -3.24
C LEU A 39 1.23 -13.66 -2.45
N THR A 40 1.36 -14.77 -1.75
CA THR A 40 0.34 -15.29 -0.85
C THR A 40 0.82 -15.15 0.59
N GLY A 41 0.08 -14.39 1.38
CA GLY A 41 0.36 -14.19 2.80
C GLY A 41 -0.01 -15.39 3.67
N ASN A 42 -0.94 -16.23 3.21
CA ASN A 42 -1.45 -17.39 3.97
C ASN A 42 -1.97 -17.00 5.37
N GLY A 43 -2.57 -15.80 5.47
CA GLY A 43 -3.07 -15.24 6.74
C GLY A 43 -1.98 -14.66 7.65
N ASN A 44 -0.72 -14.73 7.27
CA ASN A 44 0.39 -14.17 8.04
C ASN A 44 0.49 -12.65 7.88
N SER A 45 1.32 -12.04 8.74
CA SER A 45 1.47 -10.60 8.84
C SER A 45 2.89 -10.15 8.50
N LEU A 46 2.99 -9.00 7.85
CA LEU A 46 4.20 -8.17 7.82
C LEU A 46 4.01 -7.08 8.88
N LYS A 47 4.83 -7.10 9.92
CA LYS A 47 4.67 -6.25 11.12
C LYS A 47 5.83 -5.28 11.31
N GLY A 48 5.58 -4.21 12.08
CA GLY A 48 6.63 -3.31 12.54
C GLY A 48 7.31 -2.53 11.42
N ILE A 49 6.68 -2.43 10.26
CA ILE A 49 7.22 -1.67 9.13
C ILE A 49 7.17 -0.18 9.47
N THR A 50 8.33 0.47 9.43
CA THR A 50 8.42 1.93 9.53
C THR A 50 9.33 2.42 8.43
N ALA A 51 8.82 3.30 7.57
CA ALA A 51 9.60 3.82 6.46
C ALA A 51 9.15 5.22 6.04
N THR A 52 10.11 6.01 5.58
CA THR A 52 9.89 7.35 5.05
C THR A 52 10.43 7.43 3.63
N ARG A 53 9.64 8.05 2.74
CA ARG A 53 10.08 8.35 1.39
C ARG A 53 10.02 9.85 1.15
N THR A 54 11.17 10.41 0.80
CA THR A 54 11.28 11.82 0.42
C THR A 54 11.71 11.91 -1.03
N VAL A 55 10.99 12.72 -1.79
CA VAL A 55 11.28 13.03 -3.20
C VAL A 55 11.45 14.54 -3.37
N ALA A 56 12.15 14.94 -4.42
CA ALA A 56 12.27 16.36 -4.77
C ALA A 56 10.89 16.95 -5.12
N GLU A 57 10.71 18.24 -4.94
CA GLU A 57 9.43 18.93 -5.19
C GLU A 57 8.94 18.72 -6.63
N ALA A 58 9.86 18.71 -7.60
CA ALA A 58 9.55 18.43 -9.00
C ALA A 58 9.02 16.99 -9.25
N ASP A 59 9.28 16.06 -8.34
CA ASP A 59 8.96 14.64 -8.49
C ASP A 59 7.73 14.20 -7.66
N ILE A 60 7.04 15.12 -6.99
CA ILE A 60 5.91 14.81 -6.10
C ILE A 60 4.80 14.04 -6.84
N ASP A 61 4.55 14.34 -8.09
CA ASP A 61 3.56 13.67 -8.94
C ASP A 61 4.14 12.53 -9.79
N ALA A 62 5.46 12.37 -9.81
CA ALA A 62 6.13 11.33 -10.57
C ALA A 62 5.95 9.94 -9.95
N ASP A 63 6.27 8.90 -10.70
CA ASP A 63 6.28 7.53 -10.19
C ASP A 63 7.29 7.32 -9.05
N ALA A 64 8.32 8.18 -8.98
CA ALA A 64 9.26 8.21 -7.86
C ALA A 64 8.58 8.47 -6.51
N ALA A 65 7.48 9.20 -6.50
CA ALA A 65 6.73 9.55 -5.29
C ALA A 65 5.75 8.48 -4.80
N ILE A 66 5.51 7.44 -5.59
CA ILE A 66 4.61 6.34 -5.23
C ILE A 66 5.22 5.54 -4.08
N PHE A 67 4.44 5.27 -3.04
CA PHE A 67 4.95 4.61 -1.85
C PHE A 67 3.93 3.67 -1.19
N GLY A 68 4.42 2.56 -0.68
CA GLY A 68 3.70 1.51 0.02
C GLY A 68 4.68 0.41 0.41
N VAL A 69 4.22 -0.69 0.96
CA VAL A 69 5.05 -1.90 1.11
C VAL A 69 5.55 -2.34 -0.27
N ILE A 70 4.67 -2.30 -1.25
CA ILE A 70 5.01 -2.38 -2.68
C ILE A 70 4.72 -1.00 -3.29
N ARG A 71 5.65 -0.43 -4.04
CA ARG A 71 5.41 0.85 -4.71
C ARG A 71 4.36 0.69 -5.80
N ILE A 72 4.58 -0.20 -6.75
CA ILE A 72 3.68 -0.49 -7.86
C ILE A 72 3.41 -1.99 -7.91
N ASN A 73 2.15 -2.38 -7.70
CA ASN A 73 1.71 -3.76 -7.87
C ASN A 73 1.09 -3.97 -9.25
N SER A 74 1.67 -4.86 -10.04
CA SER A 74 1.10 -5.36 -11.31
C SER A 74 0.80 -6.86 -11.25
N GLY A 75 1.11 -7.50 -10.13
CA GLY A 75 0.87 -8.91 -9.84
C GLY A 75 -0.37 -9.15 -8.98
N THR A 76 -0.37 -10.25 -8.28
CA THR A 76 -1.42 -10.63 -7.33
C THR A 76 -0.85 -10.72 -5.92
N VAL A 77 -1.47 -10.01 -4.98
CA VAL A 77 -1.18 -10.14 -3.55
C VAL A 77 -2.44 -10.59 -2.86
N LYS A 78 -2.36 -11.65 -2.05
CA LYS A 78 -3.53 -12.16 -1.35
C LYS A 78 -3.25 -12.71 0.05
N ASP A 79 -4.30 -12.73 0.87
CA ASP A 79 -4.33 -13.32 2.21
C ASP A 79 -3.20 -12.80 3.11
N LEU A 80 -2.95 -11.49 3.14
CA LEU A 80 -1.81 -10.87 3.82
C LEU A 80 -2.27 -9.75 4.76
N LYS A 81 -1.70 -9.72 5.96
CA LYS A 81 -1.92 -8.65 6.93
C LYS A 81 -0.72 -7.71 6.98
N ILE A 82 -0.97 -6.41 7.16
CA ILE A 82 0.06 -5.36 7.19
C ILE A 82 -0.09 -4.51 8.45
N GLU A 83 1.02 -4.31 9.14
CA GLU A 83 1.17 -3.29 10.19
C GLU A 83 2.31 -2.36 9.78
N ALA A 84 1.98 -1.10 9.44
CA ALA A 84 2.96 -0.19 8.85
C ALA A 84 2.73 1.28 9.22
N THR A 85 3.85 1.98 9.45
CA THR A 85 3.90 3.44 9.54
C THR A 85 4.70 3.95 8.35
N LEU A 86 4.01 4.56 7.39
CA LEU A 86 4.58 5.02 6.13
C LEU A 86 4.35 6.53 5.99
N THR A 87 5.42 7.27 5.76
CA THR A 87 5.37 8.72 5.58
C THR A 87 6.03 9.09 4.26
N SER A 88 5.39 9.97 3.49
CA SER A 88 5.97 10.50 2.26
C SER A 88 5.52 11.94 2.02
N ASN A 89 6.41 12.74 1.43
CA ASN A 89 6.05 14.05 0.87
C ASN A 89 5.51 13.95 -0.58
N GLY A 90 5.31 12.74 -1.07
CA GLY A 90 4.80 12.47 -2.42
C GLY A 90 3.32 12.14 -2.46
N ASN A 91 2.84 11.89 -3.66
CA ASN A 91 1.48 11.46 -3.94
C ASN A 91 1.40 9.93 -4.05
N ARG A 92 0.21 9.35 -3.88
CA ARG A 92 -0.10 7.93 -4.02
C ARG A 92 0.57 7.04 -2.97
N ILE A 93 0.10 7.15 -1.75
CA ILE A 93 0.57 6.37 -0.61
C ILE A 93 -0.50 5.35 -0.21
N GLY A 94 -0.12 4.08 -0.12
CA GLY A 94 -1.00 3.02 0.37
C GLY A 94 -0.33 2.09 1.35
N GLY A 95 -1.10 1.52 2.26
CA GLY A 95 -0.57 0.58 3.25
C GLY A 95 0.08 -0.63 2.58
N MET A 96 -0.59 -1.22 1.59
CA MET A 96 -0.01 -2.30 0.79
C MET A 96 0.73 -1.75 -0.43
N THR A 97 0.10 -0.93 -1.23
CA THR A 97 0.73 -0.43 -2.45
C THR A 97 0.41 1.03 -2.74
N GLY A 98 1.38 1.77 -3.23
CA GLY A 98 1.16 3.12 -3.70
C GLY A 98 0.28 3.17 -4.94
N ARG A 99 0.50 2.26 -5.92
CA ARG A 99 -0.34 2.09 -7.10
C ARG A 99 -0.65 0.60 -7.35
N ASN A 100 -1.92 0.29 -7.51
CA ASN A 100 -2.38 -1.05 -7.87
C ASN A 100 -2.80 -1.10 -9.34
N ASN A 101 -2.05 -1.83 -10.16
CA ASN A 101 -2.37 -2.21 -11.54
C ASN A 101 -2.69 -3.71 -11.66
N GLY A 102 -2.65 -4.44 -10.55
CA GLY A 102 -2.88 -5.89 -10.46
C GLY A 102 -4.07 -6.23 -9.56
N THR A 103 -3.95 -7.29 -8.79
CA THR A 103 -5.01 -7.75 -7.89
C THR A 103 -4.55 -7.74 -6.44
N LEU A 104 -5.37 -7.16 -5.58
CA LEU A 104 -5.26 -7.28 -4.13
C LEU A 104 -6.49 -8.01 -3.62
N ASP A 105 -6.34 -9.18 -3.01
CA ASP A 105 -7.43 -10.03 -2.55
C ASP A 105 -7.18 -10.49 -1.10
N GLY A 106 -8.06 -10.13 -0.18
CA GLY A 106 -7.90 -10.48 1.22
C GLY A 106 -6.68 -9.82 1.90
N VAL A 107 -6.34 -8.60 1.51
CA VAL A 107 -5.27 -7.82 2.14
C VAL A 107 -5.86 -6.96 3.25
N TYR A 108 -5.26 -7.03 4.44
CA TYR A 108 -5.74 -6.32 5.62
C TYR A 108 -4.66 -5.36 6.15
N PHE A 109 -4.96 -4.07 6.17
CA PHE A 109 -4.18 -3.12 6.94
C PHE A 109 -4.69 -3.11 8.37
N VAL A 110 -3.91 -3.64 9.29
CA VAL A 110 -4.37 -3.93 10.67
C VAL A 110 -4.21 -2.71 11.55
N LYS A 111 -3.07 -2.03 11.46
CA LYS A 111 -2.79 -0.81 12.24
C LYS A 111 -1.56 -0.07 11.71
N GLY A 112 -1.42 1.18 12.11
CA GLY A 112 -0.28 2.04 11.80
C GLY A 112 -0.71 3.42 11.36
N THR A 113 0.19 4.15 10.72
CA THR A 113 -0.06 5.50 10.25
C THR A 113 0.40 5.67 8.81
N LEU A 114 -0.46 6.20 7.98
CA LEU A 114 -0.15 6.52 6.58
C LEU A 114 -0.26 8.03 6.39
N THR A 115 0.85 8.66 6.01
CA THR A 115 0.91 10.12 5.81
C THR A 115 1.47 10.44 4.44
N GLY A 116 0.73 11.24 3.68
CA GLY A 116 1.13 11.67 2.34
C GLY A 116 0.53 13.00 1.93
N VAL A 117 0.73 13.39 0.68
CA VAL A 117 0.23 14.66 0.15
C VAL A 117 -1.12 14.47 -0.55
N LYS A 118 -1.21 13.50 -1.48
CA LYS A 118 -2.45 13.20 -2.20
C LYS A 118 -2.64 11.70 -2.37
N ARG A 119 -3.88 11.26 -2.54
CA ARG A 119 -4.24 9.87 -2.78
C ARG A 119 -3.63 8.93 -1.75
N VAL A 120 -3.98 9.17 -0.49
CA VAL A 120 -3.56 8.33 0.62
C VAL A 120 -4.68 7.33 0.92
N GLY A 121 -4.39 6.04 0.82
CA GLY A 121 -5.37 4.98 1.05
C GLY A 121 -4.87 3.87 1.95
N GLY A 122 -5.75 3.28 2.74
CA GLY A 122 -5.35 2.24 3.70
C GLY A 122 -4.77 0.99 3.03
N ILE A 123 -5.27 0.63 1.86
CA ILE A 123 -4.77 -0.49 1.07
C ILE A 123 -3.94 0.02 -0.12
N ALA A 124 -4.49 0.92 -0.93
CA ALA A 124 -3.81 1.45 -2.11
C ALA A 124 -3.93 2.97 -2.18
N GLY A 125 -2.86 3.68 -2.54
CA GLY A 125 -2.91 5.10 -2.82
C GLY A 125 -3.76 5.38 -4.07
N GLU A 126 -3.47 4.66 -5.15
CA GLU A 126 -4.21 4.71 -6.41
C GLU A 126 -4.56 3.29 -6.87
N ASN A 127 -5.83 3.06 -7.21
CA ASN A 127 -6.27 1.80 -7.76
C ASN A 127 -6.66 1.95 -9.24
N ASN A 128 -6.03 1.16 -10.09
CA ASN A 128 -6.29 1.08 -11.53
C ASN A 128 -6.84 -0.31 -11.94
N SER A 129 -7.00 -1.23 -10.99
CA SER A 129 -7.40 -2.62 -11.26
C SER A 129 -8.30 -3.15 -10.13
N VAL A 130 -8.00 -4.28 -9.52
CA VAL A 130 -8.92 -4.98 -8.62
C VAL A 130 -8.44 -4.93 -7.17
N ILE A 131 -9.30 -4.46 -6.27
CA ILE A 131 -9.19 -4.62 -4.83
C ILE A 131 -10.45 -5.34 -4.35
N VAL A 132 -10.29 -6.52 -3.77
CA VAL A 132 -11.41 -7.37 -3.38
C VAL A 132 -11.17 -8.02 -2.02
N ASN A 133 -12.22 -8.16 -1.21
CA ASN A 133 -12.16 -8.78 0.13
C ASN A 133 -11.12 -8.15 1.06
N CYS A 134 -10.77 -6.88 0.86
CA CYS A 134 -9.76 -6.19 1.64
C CYS A 134 -10.38 -5.37 2.78
N ALA A 135 -9.63 -5.15 3.83
CA ALA A 135 -10.10 -4.32 4.92
C ALA A 135 -8.99 -3.47 5.55
N VAL A 136 -9.40 -2.33 6.10
CA VAL A 136 -8.62 -1.52 7.02
C VAL A 136 -9.25 -1.66 8.40
N LEU A 137 -8.51 -2.23 9.34
CA LEU A 137 -9.02 -2.64 10.65
C LEU A 137 -8.67 -1.66 11.77
N GLY A 138 -7.84 -0.67 11.50
CA GLY A 138 -7.40 0.33 12.46
C GLY A 138 -6.37 1.28 11.86
N GLY A 139 -5.87 2.20 12.68
CA GLY A 139 -4.81 3.14 12.31
C GLY A 139 -5.30 4.49 11.82
N ASN A 140 -4.35 5.30 11.39
CA ASN A 140 -4.57 6.69 11.02
C ASN A 140 -4.12 6.94 9.57
N ILE A 141 -4.98 7.61 8.81
CA ILE A 141 -4.70 7.98 7.42
C ILE A 141 -4.78 9.50 7.29
N SER A 142 -3.73 10.12 6.80
CA SER A 142 -3.64 11.56 6.66
C SER A 142 -3.10 11.97 5.29
N SER A 143 -3.84 12.86 4.63
CA SER A 143 -3.42 13.57 3.43
C SER A 143 -3.31 15.06 3.75
N SER A 144 -2.16 15.68 3.49
CA SER A 144 -2.00 17.13 3.64
C SER A 144 -2.64 17.93 2.49
N GLY A 145 -3.01 17.28 1.42
CA GLY A 145 -3.77 17.81 0.29
C GLY A 145 -5.11 17.12 0.14
N GLU A 146 -5.35 16.52 -0.99
CA GLU A 146 -6.64 15.95 -1.39
C GLU A 146 -6.65 14.41 -1.45
N ASN A 147 -7.84 13.82 -1.45
CA ASN A 147 -8.08 12.40 -1.69
C ASN A 147 -7.46 11.47 -0.63
N ALA A 148 -8.00 11.49 0.58
CA ALA A 148 -7.79 10.45 1.57
C ALA A 148 -8.96 9.47 1.55
N GLY A 149 -8.68 8.17 1.51
CA GLY A 149 -9.70 7.13 1.51
C GLY A 149 -9.36 5.94 2.39
N GLY A 150 -10.38 5.34 2.97
CA GLY A 150 -10.21 4.19 3.86
C GLY A 150 -9.56 3.01 3.16
N ILE A 151 -10.03 2.65 1.98
CA ILE A 151 -9.47 1.56 1.15
C ILE A 151 -8.48 2.10 0.13
N THR A 152 -8.89 3.04 -0.69
CA THR A 152 -8.01 3.65 -1.72
C THR A 152 -8.16 5.16 -1.72
N GLY A 153 -7.05 5.87 -1.91
CA GLY A 153 -7.06 7.31 -2.08
C GLY A 153 -7.63 7.77 -3.42
N GLY A 154 -7.60 6.91 -4.43
CA GLY A 154 -8.21 7.19 -5.74
C GLY A 154 -8.46 5.93 -6.54
N ASN A 155 -9.65 5.86 -7.15
CA ASN A 155 -10.04 4.80 -8.09
C ASN A 155 -10.10 5.46 -9.49
N THR A 156 -9.01 5.37 -10.24
CA THR A 156 -8.75 6.30 -11.35
C THR A 156 -8.93 5.70 -12.74
N ASN A 157 -9.17 4.40 -12.84
CA ASN A 157 -9.37 3.70 -14.10
C ASN A 157 -10.82 3.21 -14.21
N ALA A 158 -11.41 3.29 -15.40
CA ALA A 158 -12.77 2.76 -15.66
C ALA A 158 -12.88 1.23 -15.41
N LYS A 159 -11.77 0.52 -15.38
CA LYS A 159 -11.70 -0.91 -15.06
C LYS A 159 -11.27 -1.19 -13.62
N ALA A 160 -11.20 -0.16 -12.79
CA ALA A 160 -10.83 -0.32 -11.39
C ALA A 160 -12.04 -0.67 -10.54
N PHE A 161 -11.94 -1.73 -9.77
CA PHE A 161 -12.98 -2.22 -8.88
C PHE A 161 -12.52 -2.27 -7.44
N VAL A 162 -13.40 -1.86 -6.54
CA VAL A 162 -13.28 -2.09 -5.09
C VAL A 162 -14.53 -2.84 -4.68
N ILE A 163 -14.39 -4.12 -4.32
CA ILE A 163 -15.51 -5.03 -4.11
C ILE A 163 -15.36 -5.72 -2.75
N ASN A 164 -16.45 -5.79 -1.98
CA ASN A 164 -16.47 -6.47 -0.70
C ASN A 164 -15.34 -6.02 0.24
N CYS A 165 -15.14 -4.70 0.33
CA CYS A 165 -14.11 -4.07 1.15
C CYS A 165 -14.76 -3.19 2.21
N TYR A 166 -14.12 -3.09 3.38
CA TYR A 166 -14.56 -2.18 4.41
C TYR A 166 -13.38 -1.54 5.13
N SER A 167 -13.62 -0.42 5.79
CA SER A 167 -12.63 0.26 6.60
C SER A 167 -13.20 0.66 7.96
N TRP A 168 -12.43 0.36 8.99
CA TRP A 168 -12.68 0.78 10.37
C TRP A 168 -11.37 1.33 10.92
N MET A 169 -11.18 2.62 10.83
CA MET A 169 -9.95 3.29 11.23
C MET A 169 -10.20 4.28 12.37
N GLU A 170 -9.13 4.65 13.05
CA GLU A 170 -9.18 5.60 14.16
C GLU A 170 -9.34 7.04 13.65
N SER A 171 -8.69 7.36 12.53
CA SER A 171 -8.72 8.70 11.95
C SER A 171 -8.53 8.65 10.44
N LEU A 172 -9.34 9.46 9.74
CA LEU A 172 -9.20 9.74 8.32
C LEU A 172 -9.25 11.26 8.12
N VAL A 173 -8.14 11.85 7.71
CA VAL A 173 -8.00 13.32 7.57
C VAL A 173 -7.50 13.67 6.18
N SER A 174 -8.14 14.64 5.56
CA SER A 174 -7.65 15.31 4.35
C SER A 174 -7.78 16.81 4.55
N SER A 175 -6.73 17.57 4.23
CA SER A 175 -6.77 19.03 4.27
C SER A 175 -7.37 19.65 3.00
N GLY A 176 -7.52 18.85 1.95
CA GLY A 176 -8.16 19.21 0.69
C GLY A 176 -9.52 18.52 0.52
N PRO A 177 -10.13 18.65 -0.65
CA PRO A 177 -11.39 18.00 -0.99
C PRO A 177 -11.27 16.47 -1.07
N ASN A 178 -12.41 15.80 -1.07
CA ASN A 178 -12.54 14.35 -1.30
C ASN A 178 -11.95 13.48 -0.19
N THR A 179 -12.46 13.62 1.02
CA THR A 179 -12.24 12.65 2.11
C THR A 179 -13.39 11.65 2.13
N GLY A 180 -13.08 10.35 2.09
CA GLY A 180 -14.09 9.29 2.09
C GLY A 180 -13.56 7.89 2.36
#